data_99efdfef5086b3d90394e13bcd787d52
#
_entry.id   99efdfef5086b3d90394e13bcd787d52
#
_cell.length_a   1.000
_cell.length_b   1.000
_cell.length_c   1.000
_cell.angle_alpha   90.00
_cell.angle_beta   90.00
_cell.angle_gamma   90.00
#
_symmetry.space_group_name_H-M   'P 1'
#
loop_
_entity.id
_entity.type
_entity.pdbx_description
1 polymer ?
#
loop_
_entity_poly.entity_id
_entity_poly.type
_entity_poly.pdbx_seq_one_letter_code
_entity_poly.pdbx_strand_id
1 'polypeptide(L)'
;MTVATTKQILIDHHSHTLRQDFLQLDAIGLRQPFSESRSLTQMQRHIPNTISYMDCIDKLGKLLNVTGEGKILEERGRMSKTDYVNLLFDDASLGAFIVDDGFLPANGMSIDMLPALKVLERRSFTAHEVNY
;
A
#
# COMPACT_ATOMS: atom_id res chain seq x y z
N MET A 1 -10.74 -36.87 5.59
CA MET A 1 -11.58 -35.67 5.78
C MET A 1 -10.71 -34.45 5.58
N THR A 2 -10.84 -33.78 4.45
CA THR A 2 -10.10 -32.53 4.18
C THR A 2 -10.93 -31.39 4.81
N VAL A 3 -10.41 -30.82 5.87
CA VAL A 3 -11.01 -29.60 6.45
C VAL A 3 -10.77 -28.48 5.43
N ALA A 4 -11.82 -28.02 4.79
CA ALA A 4 -11.76 -26.84 3.96
C ALA A 4 -11.42 -25.65 4.86
N THR A 5 -10.20 -25.15 4.79
CA THR A 5 -9.79 -23.93 5.47
C THR A 5 -10.50 -22.77 4.78
N THR A 6 -11.56 -22.27 5.38
CA THR A 6 -12.22 -21.05 4.91
C THR A 6 -11.23 -19.90 5.06
N LYS A 7 -10.80 -19.31 3.94
CA LYS A 7 -9.92 -18.13 3.96
C LYS A 7 -10.66 -17.01 4.69
N GLN A 8 -10.10 -16.55 5.79
CA GLN A 8 -10.70 -15.46 6.58
C GLN A 8 -10.57 -14.15 5.77
N ILE A 9 -11.69 -13.50 5.54
CA ILE A 9 -11.73 -12.19 4.86
C ILE A 9 -11.53 -11.11 5.93
N LEU A 10 -10.54 -10.25 5.72
CA LEU A 10 -10.23 -9.14 6.59
C LEU A 10 -10.95 -7.86 6.12
N ILE A 11 -11.29 -7.01 7.07
CA ILE A 11 -11.82 -5.67 6.84
C ILE A 11 -10.84 -4.69 7.48
N ASP A 12 -10.26 -3.81 6.67
CA ASP A 12 -9.47 -2.70 7.17
C ASP A 12 -10.42 -1.54 7.52
N HIS A 13 -10.43 -1.16 8.78
CA HIS A 13 -11.35 -0.12 9.27
C HIS A 13 -10.78 1.31 9.15
N HIS A 14 -9.51 1.45 8.73
CA HIS A 14 -8.86 2.75 8.55
C HIS A 14 -7.75 2.65 7.50
N SER A 15 -8.03 3.11 6.31
CA SER A 15 -7.08 3.12 5.18
C SER A 15 -7.01 4.50 4.56
N HIS A 16 -5.86 4.86 4.05
CA HIS A 16 -5.68 6.04 3.21
C HIS A 16 -5.63 5.68 1.73
N THR A 17 -5.90 6.66 0.87
CA THR A 17 -5.83 6.46 -0.57
C THR A 17 -4.38 6.24 -1.04
N LEU A 18 -4.24 5.49 -2.13
CA LEU A 18 -2.95 5.32 -2.80
C LEU A 18 -2.55 6.60 -3.55
N ARG A 19 -1.26 6.83 -3.71
CA ARG A 19 -0.75 7.88 -4.60
C ARG A 19 -0.99 7.49 -6.06
N GLN A 20 -1.26 8.47 -6.93
CA GLN A 20 -1.46 8.20 -8.36
C GLN A 20 -0.23 7.59 -9.04
N ASP A 21 0.96 7.94 -8.57
CA ASP A 21 2.27 7.53 -9.08
C ASP A 21 2.87 6.32 -8.34
N PHE A 22 2.07 5.58 -7.55
CA PHE A 22 2.61 4.55 -6.65
C PHE A 22 3.38 3.42 -7.37
N LEU A 23 3.08 3.13 -8.62
CA LEU A 23 3.84 2.15 -9.42
C LEU A 23 5.19 2.67 -9.90
N GLN A 24 5.34 3.98 -10.05
CA GLN A 24 6.54 4.65 -10.56
C GLN A 24 7.46 5.16 -9.44
N LEU A 25 7.10 4.94 -8.17
CA LEU A 25 7.97 5.31 -7.05
C LEU A 25 9.33 4.62 -7.16
N ASP A 26 10.40 5.39 -6.98
CA ASP A 26 11.75 4.86 -6.85
C ASP A 26 11.99 4.21 -5.46
N ALA A 27 13.23 3.80 -5.20
CA ALA A 27 13.60 3.20 -3.93
C ALA A 27 13.33 4.12 -2.72
N ILE A 28 13.52 5.43 -2.88
CA ILE A 28 13.26 6.41 -1.82
C ILE A 28 11.76 6.47 -1.53
N GLY A 29 10.93 6.57 -2.56
CA GLY A 29 9.48 6.57 -2.44
C GLY A 29 8.93 5.28 -1.83
N LEU A 30 9.52 4.11 -2.15
CA LEU A 30 9.15 2.83 -1.55
C LEU A 30 9.50 2.75 -0.06
N ARG A 31 10.58 3.40 0.36
CA ARG A 31 11.06 3.41 1.75
C ARG A 31 10.37 4.44 2.64
N GLN A 32 9.76 5.46 2.04
CA GLN A 32 9.14 6.57 2.76
C GLN A 32 8.14 6.13 3.84
N PRO A 33 7.22 5.16 3.61
CA PRO A 33 6.25 4.73 4.63
C PRO A 33 6.86 4.11 5.89
N PHE A 34 8.14 3.74 5.85
CA PHE A 34 8.84 3.12 6.98
C PHE A 34 9.50 4.13 7.92
N SER A 35 9.35 5.43 7.66
CA SER A 35 9.91 6.49 8.50
C SER A 35 9.12 7.79 8.32
N GLU A 36 8.86 8.47 9.41
CA GLU A 36 8.33 9.83 9.41
C GLU A 36 9.39 10.88 9.05
N SER A 37 10.67 10.48 9.03
CA SER A 37 11.78 11.35 8.65
C SER A 37 11.78 11.61 7.15
N ARG A 38 12.08 12.86 6.78
CA ARG A 38 12.33 13.28 5.39
C ARG A 38 13.81 13.27 5.02
N SER A 39 14.67 12.72 5.88
CA SER A 39 16.12 12.68 5.68
C SER A 39 16.50 11.66 4.60
N LEU A 40 17.15 12.12 3.53
CA LEU A 40 17.69 11.24 2.49
C LEU A 40 18.70 10.23 3.05
N THR A 41 19.51 10.63 4.04
CA THR A 41 20.45 9.71 4.69
C THR A 41 19.74 8.56 5.37
N GLN A 42 18.62 8.82 6.05
CA GLN A 42 17.82 7.76 6.65
C GLN A 42 17.23 6.84 5.59
N MET A 43 16.63 7.39 4.53
CA MET A 43 16.04 6.61 3.45
C MET A 43 17.08 5.73 2.74
N GLN A 44 18.31 6.25 2.54
CA GLN A 44 19.34 5.52 1.80
C GLN A 44 20.10 4.51 2.66
N ARG A 45 20.37 4.83 3.93
CA ARG A 45 21.32 4.07 4.76
C ARG A 45 20.69 3.31 5.91
N HIS A 46 19.61 3.83 6.50
CA HIS A 46 19.03 3.21 7.70
C HIS A 46 17.81 2.35 7.37
N ILE A 47 16.84 2.87 6.63
CA ILE A 47 15.62 2.13 6.30
C ILE A 47 15.90 0.77 5.66
N PRO A 48 16.82 0.63 4.66
CA PRO A 48 17.11 -0.66 4.04
C PRO A 48 17.61 -1.74 5.01
N ASN A 49 18.11 -1.34 6.16
CA ASN A 49 18.63 -2.24 7.18
C ASN A 49 17.67 -2.46 8.36
N THR A 50 16.44 -1.96 8.27
CA THR A 50 15.42 -2.24 9.29
C THR A 50 14.74 -3.57 9.03
N ILE A 51 14.40 -4.29 10.10
CA ILE A 51 13.73 -5.59 10.02
C ILE A 51 12.40 -5.47 9.26
N SER A 52 11.62 -4.43 9.56
CA SER A 52 10.31 -4.20 8.91
C SER A 52 10.43 -3.99 7.40
N TYR A 53 11.45 -3.23 6.96
CA TYR A 53 11.68 -3.02 5.53
C TYR A 53 12.17 -4.30 4.84
N MET A 54 13.12 -5.00 5.44
CA MET A 54 13.66 -6.25 4.90
C MET A 54 12.58 -7.31 4.76
N ASP A 55 11.70 -7.46 5.77
CA ASP A 55 10.57 -8.38 5.72
C ASP A 55 9.56 -7.99 4.63
N CYS A 56 9.28 -6.70 4.46
CA CYS A 56 8.43 -6.21 3.37
C CYS A 56 9.02 -6.53 1.99
N ILE A 57 10.32 -6.29 1.78
CA ILE A 57 11.00 -6.59 0.51
C ILE A 57 11.00 -8.09 0.22
N ASP A 58 11.23 -8.94 1.23
CA ASP A 58 11.17 -10.40 1.07
C ASP A 58 9.76 -10.87 0.68
N LYS A 59 8.73 -10.36 1.34
CA LYS A 59 7.32 -10.68 1.04
C LYS A 59 6.91 -10.22 -0.35
N LEU A 60 7.22 -8.97 -0.71
CA LEU A 60 6.94 -8.45 -2.05
C LEU A 60 7.71 -9.21 -3.13
N GLY A 61 8.97 -9.59 -2.86
CA GLY A 61 9.75 -10.40 -3.77
C GLY A 61 9.13 -11.76 -4.04
N LYS A 62 8.65 -12.44 -3.00
CA LYS A 62 7.92 -13.70 -3.13
C LYS A 62 6.64 -13.53 -3.92
N LEU A 63 5.87 -12.49 -3.63
CA LEU A 63 4.59 -12.21 -4.28
C LEU A 63 4.76 -11.90 -5.78
N LEU A 64 5.80 -11.17 -6.14
CA LEU A 64 6.14 -10.81 -7.52
C LEU A 64 7.05 -11.83 -8.23
N ASN A 65 7.48 -12.89 -7.52
CA ASN A 65 8.41 -13.89 -8.00
C ASN A 65 9.76 -13.31 -8.47
N VAL A 66 10.29 -12.34 -7.73
CA VAL A 66 11.58 -11.69 -7.98
C VAL A 66 12.38 -11.55 -6.68
N THR A 67 13.67 -11.23 -6.80
CA THR A 67 14.55 -11.05 -5.63
C THR A 67 15.22 -9.69 -5.66
N GLY A 68 15.15 -9.01 -4.55
CA GLY A 68 15.79 -7.71 -4.31
C GLY A 68 14.96 -6.50 -4.76
N GLU A 69 15.20 -5.39 -4.06
CA GLU A 69 14.45 -4.14 -4.22
C GLU A 69 14.38 -3.65 -5.67
N GLY A 70 15.51 -3.66 -6.38
CA GLY A 70 15.56 -3.18 -7.76
C GLY A 70 14.66 -3.97 -8.71
N LYS A 71 14.59 -5.30 -8.55
CA LYS A 71 13.71 -6.15 -9.35
C LYS A 71 12.25 -5.98 -8.97
N ILE A 72 11.95 -5.76 -7.70
CA ILE A 72 10.59 -5.44 -7.23
C ILE A 72 10.11 -4.14 -7.88
N LEU A 73 10.95 -3.10 -7.90
CA LEU A 73 10.61 -1.81 -8.53
C LEU A 73 10.38 -1.96 -10.05
N GLU A 74 11.23 -2.73 -10.71
CA GLU A 74 11.12 -3.01 -12.15
C GLU A 74 9.81 -3.74 -12.47
N GLU A 75 9.52 -4.84 -11.76
CA GLU A 75 8.33 -5.65 -12.02
C GLU A 75 7.04 -4.89 -11.68
N ARG A 76 7.01 -4.19 -10.55
CA ARG A 76 5.91 -3.32 -10.18
C ARG A 76 5.62 -2.26 -11.25
N GLY A 77 6.66 -1.64 -11.82
CA GLY A 77 6.53 -0.62 -12.87
C GLY A 77 5.96 -1.14 -14.18
N ARG A 78 5.99 -2.47 -14.42
CA ARG A 78 5.41 -3.13 -15.60
C ARG A 78 3.95 -3.48 -15.43
N MET A 79 3.47 -3.57 -14.20
CA MET A 79 2.09 -3.96 -13.90
C MET A 79 1.10 -2.83 -14.17
N SER A 80 -0.15 -3.18 -14.48
CA SER A 80 -1.24 -2.23 -14.38
C SER A 80 -1.55 -1.91 -12.91
N LYS A 81 -2.11 -0.74 -12.63
CA LYS A 81 -2.53 -0.36 -11.27
C LYS A 81 -3.53 -1.37 -10.69
N THR A 82 -4.49 -1.78 -11.49
CA THR A 82 -5.51 -2.75 -11.10
C THR A 82 -4.91 -4.09 -10.72
N ASP A 83 -4.02 -4.63 -11.56
CA ASP A 83 -3.40 -5.94 -11.29
C ASP A 83 -2.54 -5.92 -10.03
N TYR A 84 -1.76 -4.85 -9.83
CA TYR A 84 -0.92 -4.73 -8.64
C TYR A 84 -1.76 -4.59 -7.36
N VAL A 85 -2.81 -3.78 -7.37
CA VAL A 85 -3.72 -3.62 -6.24
C VAL A 85 -4.44 -4.92 -5.91
N ASN A 86 -4.98 -5.61 -6.93
CA ASN A 86 -5.63 -6.90 -6.74
C ASN A 86 -4.67 -7.93 -6.14
N LEU A 87 -3.44 -8.02 -6.67
CA LEU A 87 -2.42 -8.93 -6.16
C LEU A 87 -2.15 -8.72 -4.66
N LEU A 88 -1.97 -7.46 -4.22
CA LEU A 88 -1.73 -7.14 -2.82
C LEU A 88 -2.92 -7.47 -1.92
N PHE A 89 -4.13 -7.17 -2.37
CA PHE A 89 -5.32 -7.37 -1.56
C PHE A 89 -5.76 -8.83 -1.48
N ASP A 90 -5.54 -9.59 -2.55
CA ASP A 90 -5.77 -11.04 -2.55
C ASP A 90 -4.80 -11.73 -1.60
N ASP A 91 -3.53 -11.34 -1.61
CA ASP A 91 -2.51 -11.85 -0.69
C ASP A 91 -2.88 -11.52 0.77
N ALA A 92 -3.21 -10.28 1.05
CA ALA A 92 -3.63 -9.81 2.37
C ALA A 92 -5.01 -10.36 2.80
N SER A 93 -5.74 -11.07 1.94
CA SER A 93 -7.13 -11.49 2.19
C SER A 93 -8.06 -10.32 2.53
N LEU A 94 -7.79 -9.15 1.98
CA LEU A 94 -8.56 -7.95 2.22
C LEU A 94 -9.83 -7.97 1.36
N GLY A 95 -11.00 -8.06 2.01
CA GLY A 95 -12.29 -8.09 1.32
C GLY A 95 -13.01 -6.76 1.27
N ALA A 96 -12.68 -5.87 2.20
CA ALA A 96 -13.27 -4.54 2.26
C ALA A 96 -12.42 -3.60 3.13
N PHE A 97 -12.59 -2.29 2.95
CA PHE A 97 -11.94 -1.31 3.79
C PHE A 97 -12.74 0.00 3.86
N ILE A 98 -12.48 0.76 4.92
CA ILE A 98 -13.02 2.10 5.13
C ILE A 98 -11.91 3.07 4.79
N VAL A 99 -12.15 3.92 3.79
CA VAL A 99 -11.16 4.89 3.33
C VAL A 99 -11.40 6.22 4.03
N ASP A 100 -10.35 6.73 4.67
CA ASP A 100 -10.27 8.09 5.15
C ASP A 100 -9.63 8.97 4.07
N ASP A 101 -10.43 9.84 3.44
CA ASP A 101 -9.97 10.77 2.42
C ASP A 101 -9.81 12.22 2.94
N GLY A 102 -9.90 12.42 4.26
CA GLY A 102 -9.78 13.73 4.92
C GLY A 102 -8.42 14.41 4.74
N PHE A 103 -7.39 13.64 4.43
CA PHE A 103 -6.04 14.10 4.10
C PHE A 103 -5.62 13.62 2.71
N LEU A 104 -6.44 13.89 1.71
CA LEU A 104 -6.01 13.62 0.33
C LEU A 104 -4.77 14.45 0.04
N PRO A 105 -3.58 13.85 -0.10
CA PRO A 105 -2.46 14.58 -0.66
C PRO A 105 -2.86 15.03 -2.06
N ALA A 106 -2.33 16.16 -2.53
CA ALA A 106 -2.61 16.70 -3.87
C ALA A 106 -2.48 15.66 -4.99
N ASN A 107 -1.78 14.55 -4.74
CA ASN A 107 -1.51 13.43 -5.64
C ASN A 107 -2.24 12.13 -5.25
N GLY A 108 -3.22 12.18 -4.35
CA GLY A 108 -4.02 11.01 -3.95
C GLY A 108 -4.88 10.50 -5.09
N MET A 109 -5.04 9.18 -5.19
CA MET A 109 -6.02 8.59 -6.10
C MET A 109 -7.42 8.86 -5.58
N SER A 110 -8.33 9.26 -6.47
CA SER A 110 -9.75 9.21 -6.16
C SER A 110 -10.17 7.77 -5.85
N ILE A 111 -11.07 7.59 -4.89
CA ILE A 111 -11.63 6.28 -4.54
C ILE A 111 -12.28 5.61 -5.76
N ASP A 112 -12.87 6.40 -6.64
CA ASP A 112 -13.49 5.91 -7.88
C ASP A 112 -12.49 5.30 -8.87
N MET A 113 -11.18 5.54 -8.67
CA MET A 113 -10.10 4.97 -9.47
C MET A 113 -9.54 3.65 -8.89
N LEU A 114 -10.14 3.12 -7.82
CA LEU A 114 -9.78 1.84 -7.20
C LEU A 114 -10.80 0.76 -7.60
N PRO A 115 -10.73 0.22 -8.82
CA PRO A 115 -11.83 -0.56 -9.42
C PRO A 115 -12.10 -1.90 -8.76
N ALA A 116 -11.20 -2.38 -7.92
CA ALA A 116 -11.31 -3.70 -7.30
C ALA A 116 -11.78 -3.67 -5.84
N LEU A 117 -12.04 -2.51 -5.29
CA LEU A 117 -12.17 -2.36 -3.85
C LEU A 117 -13.64 -2.23 -3.45
N LYS A 118 -14.08 -3.12 -2.58
CA LYS A 118 -15.35 -3.01 -1.87
C LYS A 118 -15.19 -1.96 -0.77
N VAL A 119 -15.31 -0.69 -1.13
CA VAL A 119 -15.37 0.38 -0.14
C VAL A 119 -16.67 0.25 0.63
N LEU A 120 -16.60 -0.02 1.94
CA LEU A 120 -17.78 -0.15 2.79
C LEU A 120 -18.32 1.21 3.19
N GLU A 121 -17.43 2.15 3.45
CA GLU A 121 -17.80 3.49 3.90
C GLU A 121 -16.72 4.49 3.46
N ARG A 122 -17.16 5.64 3.03
CA ARG A 122 -16.33 6.80 2.75
C ARG A 122 -16.50 7.80 3.89
N ARG A 123 -15.41 8.12 4.60
CA ARG A 123 -15.37 9.19 5.58
C ARG A 123 -14.58 10.36 5.00
N SER A 124 -15.26 11.45 4.69
CA SER A 124 -14.62 12.73 4.37
C SER A 124 -14.76 13.66 5.57
N PHE A 125 -13.63 14.03 6.18
CA PHE A 125 -13.61 15.09 7.18
C PHE A 125 -13.39 16.41 6.46
N THR A 126 -14.42 17.24 6.41
CA THR A 126 -14.23 18.63 5.99
C THR A 126 -13.51 19.39 7.10
N ALA A 127 -12.56 20.25 6.73
CA ALA A 127 -11.70 21.01 7.64
C ALA A 127 -12.45 21.93 8.65
N HIS A 128 -13.77 21.93 8.64
CA HIS A 128 -14.60 22.69 9.55
C HIS A 128 -14.95 22.01 10.87
N GLU A 129 -14.63 20.73 11.04
CA GLU A 129 -15.02 19.98 12.26
C GLU A 129 -13.89 19.83 13.29
N VAL A 130 -12.72 20.40 13.04
CA VAL A 130 -11.61 20.42 14.02
C VAL A 130 -11.55 21.79 14.68
N ASN A 131 -12.52 22.11 15.51
CA ASN A 131 -12.41 23.17 16.50
C ASN A 131 -11.87 22.53 17.79
N TYR A 132 -10.58 22.79 18.06
CA TYR A 132 -9.99 22.62 19.38
C TYR A 132 -10.17 23.90 20.20
#